data_0ffd1747bc121e2d1c28f8d4b7856fb9
#
_entry.id   0ffd1747bc121e2d1c28f8d4b7856fb9
#
_cell.length_a   1.000
_cell.length_b   1.000
_cell.length_c   1.000
_cell.angle_alpha   90.00
_cell.angle_beta   90.00
_cell.angle_gamma   90.00
#
_symmetry.space_group_name_H-M   'P 1'
#
loop_
_entity.id
_entity.type
_entity.pdbx_description
1 polymer ?
#
loop_
_entity_poly.entity_id
_entity_poly.type
_entity_poly.pdbx_seq_one_letter_code
_entity_poly.pdbx_strand_id
1 'polypeptide(L)' 'MKASEVREMSITDLRERIEIEKANLNTMKINHAISPLEDTSKIAKARKDIARMMTILAEKE' A
#
# COMPACT_ATOMS: atom_id res chain seq x y z
N MET A 1 -7.01 5.66 2.06
CA MET A 1 -6.69 6.24 0.75
C MET A 1 -7.86 6.08 -0.20
N LYS A 2 -8.29 7.16 -0.83
CA LYS A 2 -9.46 7.14 -1.72
C LYS A 2 -9.03 6.83 -3.15
N ALA A 3 -9.85 6.07 -3.89
CA ALA A 3 -9.56 5.73 -5.28
C ALA A 3 -9.43 6.97 -6.17
N SER A 4 -10.23 8.01 -5.91
CA SER A 4 -10.17 9.25 -6.67
C SER A 4 -8.82 9.96 -6.52
N GLU A 5 -8.26 9.94 -5.32
CA GLU A 5 -6.94 10.53 -5.08
C GLU A 5 -5.84 9.77 -5.82
N VAL A 6 -5.93 8.45 -5.80
CA VAL A 6 -4.96 7.60 -6.50
C VAL A 6 -5.04 7.80 -8.00
N ARG A 7 -6.24 7.94 -8.55
CA ARG A 7 -6.43 8.17 -9.99
C ARG A 7 -5.90 9.50 -10.48
N GLU A 8 -5.80 10.48 -9.60
CA GLU A 8 -5.24 11.79 -9.93
C GLU A 8 -3.70 11.78 -10.00
N MET A 9 -3.07 10.77 -9.42
CA MET A 9 -1.62 10.67 -9.42
C MET A 9 -1.08 10.28 -10.79
N SER A 10 0.11 10.78 -11.14
CA SER A 10 0.79 10.37 -12.37
C SER A 10 1.30 8.93 -12.23
N ILE A 11 1.63 8.30 -13.35
CA ILE A 11 2.20 6.94 -13.35
C ILE A 11 3.48 6.89 -12.52
N THR A 12 4.35 7.88 -12.67
CA THR A 12 5.60 7.95 -11.92
C THR A 12 5.33 8.05 -10.41
N ASP A 13 4.41 8.93 -10.02
CA ASP A 13 4.05 9.11 -8.62
C ASP A 13 3.43 7.84 -8.03
N LEU A 14 2.57 7.16 -8.81
CA LEU A 14 1.98 5.90 -8.38
C LEU A 14 3.03 4.83 -8.13
N ARG A 15 4.00 4.70 -9.03
CA ARG A 15 5.08 3.73 -8.88
C ARG A 15 5.90 3.99 -7.62
N GLU A 16 6.25 5.25 -7.40
CA GLU A 16 7.00 5.64 -6.20
C GLU A 16 6.19 5.37 -4.93
N ARG A 17 4.91 5.72 -4.95
CA ARG A 17 4.04 5.49 -3.80
C ARG A 17 3.88 4.02 -3.49
N ILE A 18 3.72 3.19 -4.51
CA ILE A 18 3.62 1.74 -4.34
C ILE A 18 4.88 1.19 -3.67
N GLU A 19 6.05 1.63 -4.10
CA GLU A 19 7.31 1.19 -3.50
C GLU A 19 7.42 1.59 -2.03
N ILE A 20 7.02 2.82 -1.70
CA ILE A 20 7.01 3.29 -0.31
C ILE A 20 6.04 2.46 0.53
N GLU A 21 4.83 2.22 0.03
CA GLU A 21 3.82 1.46 0.76
C GLU A 21 4.22 0.00 0.94
N LYS A 22 4.88 -0.60 -0.06
CA LYS A 22 5.41 -1.96 0.07
C LYS A 22 6.46 -2.05 1.17
N ALA A 23 7.36 -1.07 1.24
CA ALA A 23 8.37 -1.02 2.28
C ALA A 23 7.72 -0.88 3.66
N ASN A 24 6.71 -0.02 3.78
CA ASN A 24 5.97 0.16 5.02
C ASN A 24 5.25 -1.13 5.43
N LEU A 25 4.63 -1.82 4.50
CA LEU A 25 3.96 -3.08 4.76
C LEU A 25 4.95 -4.13 5.27
N ASN A 26 6.12 -4.20 4.65
CA ASN A 26 7.15 -5.14 5.08
C ASN A 26 7.60 -4.85 6.52
N THR A 27 7.78 -3.57 6.87
CA THR A 27 8.11 -3.15 8.22
C THR A 27 7.03 -3.55 9.21
N MET A 28 5.75 -3.37 8.84
CA MET A 28 4.62 -3.77 9.68
C MET A 28 4.62 -5.28 9.93
N LYS A 29 4.90 -6.08 8.90
CA LYS A 29 4.97 -7.53 9.02
C LYS A 29 6.08 -7.97 9.95
N ILE A 30 7.25 -7.34 9.85
CA ILE A 30 8.38 -7.63 10.72
C ILE A 30 8.04 -7.29 12.17
N ASN A 31 7.46 -6.11 12.40
CA ASN A 31 7.06 -5.68 13.73
C ASN A 31 6.02 -6.61 14.34
N HIS A 32 5.07 -7.08 13.52
CA HIS A 32 4.05 -8.02 13.97
C HIS A 32 4.66 -9.37 14.36
N ALA A 33 5.67 -9.83 13.64
CA ALA A 33 6.35 -11.07 13.95
C ALA A 33 7.09 -10.98 15.29
N ILE A 34 7.63 -9.80 15.62
CA ILE A 34 8.33 -9.56 16.88
C ILE A 34 7.34 -9.37 18.03
N SER A 35 6.22 -8.68 17.77
CA SER A 35 5.22 -8.35 18.77
C SER A 35 3.81 -8.72 18.25
N PRO A 36 3.43 -10.02 18.36
CA PRO A 36 2.17 -10.50 17.80
C PRO A 36 0.90 -9.99 18.50
N LEU A 37 1.06 -9.21 19.56
CA LEU A 37 -0.07 -8.63 20.29
C LEU A 37 -0.64 -7.39 19.59
N GLU A 38 0.03 -6.88 18.56
CA GLU A 38 -0.45 -5.73 17.83
C GLU A 38 -1.60 -6.09 16.89
N ASP A 39 -2.45 -5.10 16.61
CA ASP A 39 -3.59 -5.23 15.73
C ASP A 39 -3.15 -5.47 14.28
N THR A 40 -3.66 -6.53 13.65
CA THR A 40 -3.35 -6.88 12.27
C THR A 40 -4.18 -6.09 11.25
N SER A 41 -5.17 -5.32 11.71
CA SER A 41 -6.05 -4.57 10.80
C SER A 41 -5.28 -3.57 9.93
N LYS A 42 -4.21 -2.99 10.47
CA LYS A 42 -3.36 -2.05 9.73
C LYS A 42 -2.63 -2.74 8.57
N ILE A 43 -2.19 -3.98 8.79
CA ILE A 43 -1.55 -4.78 7.75
C ILE A 43 -2.54 -5.10 6.63
N ALA A 44 -3.74 -5.52 6.99
CA ALA A 44 -4.79 -5.82 6.02
C ALA A 44 -5.15 -4.58 5.21
N LYS A 45 -5.28 -3.42 5.86
CA LYS A 45 -5.59 -2.17 5.18
C LYS A 45 -4.48 -1.77 4.22
N ALA A 46 -3.23 -1.88 4.65
CA ALA A 46 -2.08 -1.55 3.80
C ALA A 46 -2.04 -2.43 2.55
N ARG A 47 -2.32 -3.72 2.70
CA ARG A 47 -2.37 -4.64 1.57
C ARG A 47 -3.45 -4.26 0.58
N LYS A 48 -4.64 -3.88 1.06
CA LYS A 48 -5.75 -3.44 0.21
C LYS A 48 -5.41 -2.15 -0.52
N ASP A 49 -4.78 -1.20 0.16
CA ASP A 49 -4.37 0.06 -0.46
C ASP A 49 -3.36 -0.16 -1.58
N ILE A 50 -2.38 -1.02 -1.34
CA ILE A 50 -1.37 -1.36 -2.35
C ILE A 50 -2.02 -2.03 -3.55
N ALA A 51 -2.92 -2.99 -3.32
CA ALA A 51 -3.63 -3.68 -4.40
C ALA A 51 -4.44 -2.68 -5.24
N ARG A 52 -5.10 -1.73 -4.60
CA ARG A 52 -5.86 -0.69 -5.30
C ARG A 52 -4.95 0.18 -6.16
N MET A 53 -3.82 0.61 -5.62
CA MET A 53 -2.85 1.40 -6.37
C MET A 53 -2.30 0.64 -7.56
N MET A 54 -2.00 -0.64 -7.41
CA MET A 54 -1.51 -1.47 -8.50
C MET A 54 -2.55 -1.63 -9.61
N THR A 55 -3.82 -1.81 -9.24
CA THR A 55 -4.91 -1.91 -10.20
C THR A 55 -5.06 -0.63 -11.00
N ILE A 56 -5.03 0.51 -10.33
CA ILE A 56 -5.15 1.82 -10.99
C ILE A 56 -3.94 2.10 -11.87
N LEU A 57 -2.75 1.72 -11.42
CA LEU A 57 -1.54 1.86 -12.23
C LEU A 57 -1.66 1.06 -13.53
N ALA A 58 -2.16 -0.17 -13.44
CA ALA A 58 -2.37 -1.02 -14.62
C ALA A 58 -3.38 -0.38 -15.59
N GLU A 59 -4.42 0.27 -15.06
CA GLU A 59 -5.39 0.98 -15.89
C GLU A 59 -4.75 2.15 -16.65
N LYS A 60 -3.77 2.81 -16.04
CA LYS A 60 -3.09 3.97 -16.64
C LYS A 60 -2.00 3.58 -17.62
N GLU A 61 -1.46 2.40 -17.50
CA GLU A 61 -0.48 1.87 -18.43
C GLU A 61 -1.16 1.29 -19.68
#